data_9dbc4c2d55a12b6b04e298cfe8a8c8dc
#
_entry.id   9dbc4c2d55a12b6b04e298cfe8a8c8dc
#
_cell.length_a   1.000
_cell.length_b   1.000
_cell.length_c   1.000
_cell.angle_alpha   90.00
_cell.angle_beta   90.00
_cell.angle_gamma   90.00
#
_symmetry.space_group_name_H-M   'P 1'
#
loop_
_entity.id
_entity.type
_entity.pdbx_description
1 polymer ?
#
loop_
_entity_poly.entity_id
_entity_poly.type
_entity_poly.pdbx_seq_one_letter_code
_entity_poly.pdbx_strand_id
1 'polypeptide(L)'
;SYGDEDNVAISQVEKMRRETYALYSQIKDRRALRDSISSIQEKYTEYIDAVSKIQESDDYQKAVKTLCAGGQQGIYNDIIDSLVTDPLVNSIHHAQILNEYIDHERCALPEELEPYIALIKEPYFRNVIIKKNDYYKQVMKEKAEAVNSVIHPSSDVEGLTDGKAIIDKIIEPYRGKIVYLDIWGTWCAPCKRKLSKAHELKAELKDYDIVYLYLANHSPEQSWKNVIAEYNLTEPNCVHYNLPADQQQALEQYVGLTGYPTYRLFDKQGNMHHLNWTDDENLPEFKKKLDTMK
;
A
#
# COMPACT_ATOMS: atom_id res chain seq x y z
N SER A 1 32.41 -7.72 9.11
CA SER A 1 32.07 -8.95 9.84
C SER A 1 31.66 -8.56 11.25
N TYR A 2 30.54 -9.05 11.70
CA TYR A 2 30.07 -8.85 13.06
C TYR A 2 31.04 -9.52 14.06
N GLY A 3 31.16 -8.96 15.27
CA GLY A 3 31.92 -9.57 16.35
C GLY A 3 31.28 -10.88 16.82
N ASP A 4 32.05 -11.66 17.63
CA ASP A 4 31.53 -12.94 18.13
C ASP A 4 30.26 -12.77 18.98
N GLU A 5 30.18 -11.69 19.78
CA GLU A 5 28.98 -11.36 20.59
C GLU A 5 27.75 -11.06 19.73
N ASP A 6 27.92 -10.33 18.61
CA ASP A 6 26.84 -10.04 17.67
C ASP A 6 26.30 -11.31 17.02
N ASN A 7 27.19 -12.21 16.62
CA ASN A 7 26.82 -13.51 16.02
C ASN A 7 26.05 -14.39 17.04
N VAL A 8 26.43 -14.34 18.32
CA VAL A 8 25.68 -15.03 19.38
C VAL A 8 24.28 -14.42 19.52
N ALA A 9 24.15 -13.10 19.57
CA ALA A 9 22.86 -12.44 19.70
C ALA A 9 21.91 -12.77 18.53
N ILE A 10 22.41 -12.71 17.30
CA ILE A 10 21.65 -13.08 16.08
C ILE A 10 21.17 -14.54 16.17
N SER A 11 22.06 -15.46 16.52
CA SER A 11 21.73 -16.89 16.66
C SER A 11 20.66 -17.15 17.72
N GLN A 12 20.70 -16.44 18.85
CA GLN A 12 19.69 -16.57 19.91
C GLN A 12 18.33 -16.00 19.49
N VAL A 13 18.29 -14.88 18.76
CA VAL A 13 17.03 -14.33 18.20
C VAL A 13 16.42 -15.29 17.16
N GLU A 14 17.23 -15.92 16.32
CA GLU A 14 16.74 -16.95 15.39
C GLU A 14 16.19 -18.18 16.11
N LYS A 15 16.82 -18.60 17.22
CA LYS A 15 16.31 -19.65 18.07
C LYS A 15 14.96 -19.29 18.68
N MET A 16 14.84 -18.08 19.22
CA MET A 16 13.58 -17.55 19.74
C MET A 16 12.47 -17.59 18.67
N ARG A 17 12.77 -17.13 17.44
CA ARG A 17 11.81 -17.17 16.33
C ARG A 17 11.31 -18.58 16.03
N ARG A 18 12.20 -19.57 16.03
CA ARG A 18 11.83 -20.98 15.83
C ARG A 18 10.95 -21.50 16.97
N GLU A 19 11.29 -21.20 18.22
CA GLU A 19 10.49 -21.57 19.39
C GLU A 19 9.07 -20.93 19.32
N THR A 20 9.00 -19.63 19.00
CA THR A 20 7.74 -18.91 18.82
C THR A 20 6.91 -19.49 17.68
N TYR A 21 7.53 -19.79 16.54
CA TYR A 21 6.82 -20.36 15.38
C TYR A 21 6.22 -21.72 15.69
N ALA A 22 6.89 -22.55 16.45
CA ALA A 22 6.38 -23.85 16.87
C ALA A 22 5.08 -23.76 17.69
N LEU A 23 4.88 -22.67 18.46
CA LEU A 23 3.68 -22.48 19.26
C LEU A 23 2.40 -22.30 18.42
N TYR A 24 2.50 -21.71 17.23
CA TYR A 24 1.33 -21.50 16.35
C TYR A 24 0.65 -22.81 15.92
N SER A 25 1.40 -23.90 15.84
CA SER A 25 0.84 -25.22 15.52
C SER A 25 0.31 -25.97 16.75
N GLN A 26 0.74 -25.59 17.96
CA GLN A 26 0.46 -26.30 19.20
C GLN A 26 -0.67 -25.67 20.01
N ILE A 27 -0.81 -24.35 19.99
CA ILE A 27 -1.75 -23.60 20.84
C ILE A 27 -2.85 -22.98 19.95
N LYS A 28 -4.08 -23.45 20.12
CA LYS A 28 -5.26 -22.92 19.40
C LYS A 28 -5.91 -21.73 20.08
N ASP A 29 -5.78 -21.63 21.41
CA ASP A 29 -6.30 -20.50 22.16
C ASP A 29 -5.43 -19.25 21.96
N ARG A 30 -6.03 -18.18 21.44
CA ARG A 30 -5.30 -16.95 21.09
C ARG A 30 -4.69 -16.21 22.29
N ARG A 31 -5.33 -16.32 23.47
CA ARG A 31 -4.82 -15.67 24.70
C ARG A 31 -3.63 -16.43 25.23
N ALA A 32 -3.76 -17.74 25.37
CA ALA A 32 -2.69 -18.63 25.80
C ALA A 32 -1.48 -18.56 24.84
N LEU A 33 -1.73 -18.47 23.52
CA LEU A 33 -0.67 -18.29 22.52
C LEU A 33 0.08 -16.97 22.75
N ARG A 34 -0.63 -15.85 22.95
CA ARG A 34 -0.02 -14.54 23.20
C ARG A 34 0.82 -14.54 24.46
N ASP A 35 0.29 -15.07 25.55
CA ASP A 35 0.98 -15.13 26.85
C ASP A 35 2.27 -15.99 26.73
N SER A 36 2.21 -17.10 25.99
CA SER A 36 3.36 -17.97 25.74
C SER A 36 4.41 -17.29 24.86
N ILE A 37 4.01 -16.54 23.83
CA ILE A 37 4.92 -15.75 22.98
C ILE A 37 5.60 -14.67 23.82
N SER A 38 4.86 -13.92 24.64
CA SER A 38 5.42 -12.89 25.53
C SER A 38 6.46 -13.47 26.48
N SER A 39 6.18 -14.63 27.09
CA SER A 39 7.13 -15.30 27.98
C SER A 39 8.41 -15.74 27.26
N ILE A 40 8.31 -16.21 26.01
CA ILE A 40 9.50 -16.51 25.20
C ILE A 40 10.27 -15.22 24.90
N GLN A 41 9.60 -14.15 24.48
CA GLN A 41 10.26 -12.87 24.16
C GLN A 41 11.01 -12.29 25.38
N GLU A 42 10.40 -12.31 26.56
CA GLU A 42 11.04 -11.87 27.80
C GLU A 42 12.35 -12.61 28.06
N LYS A 43 12.39 -13.91 27.84
CA LYS A 43 13.60 -14.75 28.00
C LYS A 43 14.75 -14.33 27.08
N TYR A 44 14.45 -13.72 25.93
CA TYR A 44 15.42 -13.32 24.91
C TYR A 44 15.60 -11.81 24.79
N THR A 45 15.06 -11.00 25.72
CA THR A 45 15.07 -9.54 25.67
C THR A 45 16.47 -8.96 25.42
N GLU A 46 17.48 -9.43 26.16
CA GLU A 46 18.86 -8.96 26.01
C GLU A 46 19.40 -9.15 24.58
N TYR A 47 19.11 -10.30 23.97
CA TYR A 47 19.52 -10.58 22.60
C TYR A 47 18.71 -9.80 21.56
N ILE A 48 17.42 -9.56 21.81
CA ILE A 48 16.58 -8.71 20.98
C ILE A 48 17.12 -7.28 20.96
N ASP A 49 17.46 -6.73 22.13
CA ASP A 49 18.03 -5.39 22.26
C ASP A 49 19.39 -5.27 21.58
N ALA A 50 20.24 -6.32 21.70
CA ALA A 50 21.52 -6.36 21.01
C ALA A 50 21.36 -6.38 19.49
N VAL A 51 20.46 -7.19 18.94
CA VAL A 51 20.17 -7.25 17.50
C VAL A 51 19.55 -5.94 17.01
N SER A 52 18.68 -5.31 17.79
CA SER A 52 18.10 -3.99 17.45
C SER A 52 19.18 -2.91 17.32
N LYS A 53 20.15 -2.86 18.24
CA LYS A 53 21.30 -1.96 18.16
C LYS A 53 22.17 -2.20 16.92
N ILE A 54 22.39 -3.47 16.56
CA ILE A 54 23.08 -3.81 15.31
C ILE A 54 22.31 -3.25 14.12
N GLN A 55 20.99 -3.46 14.06
CA GLN A 55 20.14 -3.00 12.96
C GLN A 55 20.05 -1.47 12.87
N GLU A 56 20.15 -0.77 13.98
CA GLU A 56 20.17 0.71 14.02
C GLU A 56 21.53 1.31 13.69
N SER A 57 22.60 0.51 13.63
CA SER A 57 23.95 0.99 13.35
C SER A 57 24.08 1.50 11.91
N ASP A 58 24.86 2.58 11.73
CA ASP A 58 25.14 3.15 10.41
C ASP A 58 25.78 2.13 9.45
N ASP A 59 26.64 1.26 9.98
CA ASP A 59 27.30 0.22 9.20
C ASP A 59 26.31 -0.83 8.69
N TYR A 60 25.34 -1.25 9.51
CA TYR A 60 24.28 -2.15 9.09
C TYR A 60 23.37 -1.50 8.06
N GLN A 61 22.91 -0.27 8.32
CA GLN A 61 22.05 0.46 7.40
C GLN A 61 22.75 0.72 6.05
N LYS A 62 24.03 1.03 6.08
CA LYS A 62 24.83 1.20 4.86
C LYS A 62 25.03 -0.14 4.13
N ALA A 63 25.29 -1.23 4.85
CA ALA A 63 25.41 -2.57 4.27
C ALA A 63 24.10 -3.03 3.66
N VAL A 64 22.96 -2.85 4.36
CA VAL A 64 21.63 -3.14 3.82
C VAL A 64 21.34 -2.33 2.58
N LYS A 65 21.63 -1.03 2.59
CA LYS A 65 21.43 -0.17 1.42
C LYS A 65 22.32 -0.60 0.24
N THR A 66 23.52 -1.08 0.50
CA THR A 66 24.48 -1.55 -0.54
C THR A 66 24.09 -2.93 -1.08
N LEU A 67 23.73 -3.87 -0.18
CA LEU A 67 23.33 -5.23 -0.53
C LEU A 67 21.92 -5.28 -1.14
N CYS A 68 21.07 -4.33 -0.76
CA CYS A 68 19.69 -4.23 -1.22
C CYS A 68 19.51 -3.06 -2.21
N ALA A 69 20.55 -2.71 -2.97
CA ALA A 69 20.39 -1.82 -4.11
C ALA A 69 19.31 -2.44 -5.02
N GLY A 70 18.12 -1.81 -5.08
CA GLY A 70 16.94 -2.44 -5.68
C GLY A 70 16.04 -3.19 -4.67
N GLY A 71 16.31 -3.07 -3.35
CA GLY A 71 15.50 -3.69 -2.30
C GLY A 71 15.51 -5.21 -2.35
N GLN A 72 14.38 -5.83 -1.97
CA GLN A 72 14.21 -7.28 -1.98
C GLN A 72 14.43 -7.90 -3.37
N GLN A 73 14.07 -7.18 -4.43
CA GLN A 73 14.26 -7.62 -5.82
C GLN A 73 15.74 -7.73 -6.20
N GLY A 74 16.60 -6.84 -5.69
CA GLY A 74 18.05 -6.93 -5.89
C GLY A 74 18.62 -8.22 -5.32
N ILE A 75 18.25 -8.58 -4.09
CA ILE A 75 18.68 -9.82 -3.44
C ILE A 75 18.21 -11.05 -4.23
N TYR A 76 16.97 -11.07 -4.71
CA TYR A 76 16.44 -12.16 -5.51
C TYR A 76 17.20 -12.31 -6.84
N ASN A 77 17.55 -11.22 -7.49
CA ASN A 77 18.32 -11.25 -8.74
C ASN A 77 19.71 -11.86 -8.50
N ASP A 78 20.43 -11.47 -7.45
CA ASP A 78 21.74 -12.01 -7.10
C ASP A 78 21.68 -13.52 -6.80
N ILE A 79 20.64 -13.97 -6.10
CA ILE A 79 20.41 -15.40 -5.83
C ILE A 79 20.15 -16.14 -7.13
N ILE A 80 19.30 -15.62 -8.01
CA ILE A 80 18.99 -16.23 -9.31
C ILE A 80 20.25 -16.38 -10.14
N ASP A 81 21.08 -15.33 -10.24
CA ASP A 81 22.31 -15.37 -11.01
C ASP A 81 23.32 -16.39 -10.47
N SER A 82 23.31 -16.63 -9.15
CA SER A 82 24.22 -17.61 -8.53
C SER A 82 23.77 -19.07 -8.66
N LEU A 83 22.45 -19.31 -8.74
CA LEU A 83 21.86 -20.65 -8.70
C LEU A 83 21.31 -21.15 -10.03
N VAL A 84 20.84 -20.26 -10.91
CA VAL A 84 20.17 -20.59 -12.16
C VAL A 84 21.14 -20.43 -13.32
N THR A 85 21.72 -21.55 -13.77
CA THR A 85 22.72 -21.57 -14.85
C THR A 85 22.13 -21.64 -16.26
N ASP A 86 20.86 -22.08 -16.43
CA ASP A 86 20.20 -22.06 -17.74
C ASP A 86 19.83 -20.63 -18.12
N PRO A 87 20.31 -20.11 -19.26
CA PRO A 87 20.08 -18.70 -19.64
C PRO A 87 18.62 -18.34 -19.89
N LEU A 88 17.80 -19.29 -20.37
CA LEU A 88 16.38 -19.07 -20.61
C LEU A 88 15.62 -18.99 -19.27
N VAL A 89 15.86 -19.96 -18.40
CA VAL A 89 15.24 -20.01 -17.08
C VAL A 89 15.64 -18.78 -16.24
N ASN A 90 16.92 -18.39 -16.27
CA ASN A 90 17.41 -17.17 -15.63
C ASN A 90 16.69 -15.93 -16.16
N SER A 91 16.57 -15.79 -17.50
CA SER A 91 15.84 -14.67 -18.11
C SER A 91 14.36 -14.63 -17.73
N ILE A 92 13.70 -15.78 -17.61
CA ILE A 92 12.30 -15.86 -17.16
C ILE A 92 12.19 -15.36 -15.73
N HIS A 93 13.06 -15.79 -14.81
CA HIS A 93 13.03 -15.36 -13.42
C HIS A 93 13.24 -13.85 -13.25
N HIS A 94 14.26 -13.28 -13.92
CA HIS A 94 14.48 -11.83 -13.88
C HIS A 94 13.28 -11.06 -14.43
N ALA A 95 12.72 -11.51 -15.56
CA ALA A 95 11.54 -10.89 -16.13
C ALA A 95 10.34 -10.98 -15.20
N GLN A 96 10.13 -12.13 -14.55
CA GLN A 96 9.02 -12.33 -13.61
C GLN A 96 9.13 -11.38 -12.41
N ILE A 97 10.30 -11.27 -11.77
CA ILE A 97 10.52 -10.38 -10.63
C ILE A 97 10.21 -8.92 -10.99
N LEU A 98 10.74 -8.42 -12.11
CA LEU A 98 10.48 -7.05 -12.55
C LEU A 98 9.01 -6.84 -12.95
N ASN A 99 8.40 -7.85 -13.59
CA ASN A 99 6.99 -7.80 -13.94
C ASN A 99 6.09 -7.76 -12.70
N GLU A 100 6.38 -8.58 -11.68
CA GLU A 100 5.64 -8.59 -10.42
C GLU A 100 5.73 -7.24 -9.73
N TYR A 101 6.91 -6.60 -9.71
CA TYR A 101 7.07 -5.26 -9.17
C TYR A 101 6.16 -4.27 -9.90
N ILE A 102 6.24 -4.18 -11.23
CA ILE A 102 5.43 -3.27 -12.05
C ILE A 102 3.93 -3.52 -11.83
N ASP A 103 3.50 -4.78 -11.77
CA ASP A 103 2.09 -5.14 -11.60
C ASP A 103 1.57 -4.86 -10.19
N HIS A 104 2.41 -5.08 -9.19
CA HIS A 104 2.02 -4.82 -7.80
C HIS A 104 1.93 -3.32 -7.53
N GLU A 105 2.98 -2.58 -7.88
CA GLU A 105 3.09 -1.15 -7.60
C GLU A 105 2.34 -0.28 -8.63
N ARG A 106 1.94 -0.85 -9.77
CA ARG A 106 1.29 -0.11 -10.88
C ARG A 106 2.09 1.10 -11.34
N CYS A 107 3.41 0.94 -11.41
CA CYS A 107 4.33 2.02 -11.76
C CYS A 107 5.47 1.54 -12.66
N ALA A 108 6.18 2.51 -13.24
CA ALA A 108 7.48 2.25 -13.83
C ALA A 108 8.49 1.76 -12.79
N LEU A 109 9.48 1.02 -13.22
CA LEU A 109 10.59 0.63 -12.36
C LEU A 109 11.33 1.88 -11.86
N PRO A 110 11.70 1.92 -10.57
CA PRO A 110 12.57 2.96 -10.06
C PRO A 110 13.96 2.84 -10.67
N GLU A 111 14.73 3.93 -10.61
CA GLU A 111 16.07 3.99 -11.23
C GLU A 111 16.99 2.86 -10.76
N GLU A 112 16.86 2.40 -9.52
CA GLU A 112 17.65 1.32 -8.95
C GLU A 112 17.32 -0.06 -9.54
N LEU A 113 16.12 -0.26 -10.04
CA LEU A 113 15.67 -1.53 -10.64
C LEU A 113 15.81 -1.56 -12.16
N GLU A 114 15.87 -0.43 -12.85
CA GLU A 114 16.00 -0.40 -14.32
C GLU A 114 17.22 -1.16 -14.85
N PRO A 115 18.41 -1.10 -14.22
CA PRO A 115 19.59 -1.84 -14.69
C PRO A 115 19.37 -3.37 -14.77
N TYR A 116 18.47 -3.91 -13.94
CA TYR A 116 18.18 -5.36 -13.94
C TYR A 116 17.48 -5.84 -15.20
N ILE A 117 16.87 -4.95 -15.99
CA ILE A 117 16.34 -5.30 -17.32
C ILE A 117 17.43 -5.90 -18.22
N ALA A 118 18.69 -5.45 -18.07
CA ALA A 118 19.81 -5.95 -18.85
C ALA A 118 20.22 -7.39 -18.50
N LEU A 119 19.81 -7.92 -17.34
CA LEU A 119 20.02 -9.31 -16.94
C LEU A 119 19.12 -10.26 -17.73
N ILE A 120 17.99 -9.79 -18.24
CA ILE A 120 17.10 -10.59 -19.09
C ILE A 120 17.78 -10.75 -20.47
N LYS A 121 18.45 -11.88 -20.70
CA LYS A 121 19.19 -12.13 -21.96
C LYS A 121 18.26 -12.47 -23.11
N GLU A 122 17.11 -13.13 -22.83
CA GLU A 122 16.14 -13.48 -23.85
C GLU A 122 15.37 -12.24 -24.33
N PRO A 123 15.50 -11.87 -25.63
CA PRO A 123 14.95 -10.61 -26.15
C PRO A 123 13.43 -10.49 -26.02
N TYR A 124 12.69 -11.59 -26.12
CA TYR A 124 11.23 -11.58 -25.99
C TYR A 124 10.80 -11.07 -24.61
N PHE A 125 11.30 -11.68 -23.56
CA PHE A 125 10.94 -11.28 -22.18
C PHE A 125 11.45 -9.88 -21.84
N ARG A 126 12.66 -9.54 -22.27
CA ARG A 126 13.22 -8.19 -22.10
C ARG A 126 12.32 -7.12 -22.71
N ASN A 127 11.87 -7.33 -23.96
CA ASN A 127 11.01 -6.38 -24.65
C ASN A 127 9.63 -6.25 -23.99
N VAL A 128 9.08 -7.32 -23.39
CA VAL A 128 7.85 -7.25 -22.63
C VAL A 128 8.00 -6.30 -21.43
N ILE A 129 9.08 -6.45 -20.66
CA ILE A 129 9.35 -5.59 -19.50
C ILE A 129 9.59 -4.14 -19.93
N ILE A 130 10.42 -3.91 -20.97
CA ILE A 130 10.68 -2.55 -21.49
C ILE A 130 9.36 -1.88 -21.88
N LYS A 131 8.54 -2.52 -22.70
CA LYS A 131 7.27 -1.93 -23.16
C LYS A 131 6.33 -1.59 -21.99
N LYS A 132 6.28 -2.45 -21.00
CA LYS A 132 5.44 -2.24 -19.81
C LYS A 132 5.97 -1.09 -18.95
N ASN A 133 7.28 -1.04 -18.74
CA ASN A 133 7.93 0.05 -18.02
C ASN A 133 7.72 1.41 -18.73
N ASP A 134 7.90 1.45 -20.05
CA ASP A 134 7.69 2.64 -20.85
C ASP A 134 6.22 3.10 -20.83
N TYR A 135 5.27 2.15 -20.85
CA TYR A 135 3.85 2.47 -20.73
C TYR A 135 3.56 3.25 -19.42
N TYR A 136 4.06 2.77 -18.29
CA TYR A 136 3.81 3.48 -17.02
C TYR A 136 4.55 4.83 -16.95
N LYS A 137 5.77 4.93 -17.51
CA LYS A 137 6.45 6.22 -17.66
C LYS A 137 5.63 7.22 -18.48
N GLN A 138 5.04 6.76 -19.56
CA GLN A 138 4.19 7.57 -20.45
C GLN A 138 2.91 8.02 -19.74
N VAL A 139 2.18 7.10 -19.08
CA VAL A 139 0.96 7.40 -18.33
C VAL A 139 1.21 8.50 -17.30
N MET A 140 2.28 8.40 -16.53
CA MET A 140 2.61 9.43 -15.54
C MET A 140 2.96 10.77 -16.18
N LYS A 141 3.74 10.76 -17.25
CA LYS A 141 4.10 11.98 -17.95
C LYS A 141 2.86 12.73 -18.52
N GLU A 142 1.92 11.99 -19.11
CA GLU A 142 0.72 12.56 -19.72
C GLU A 142 -0.30 13.05 -18.69
N LYS A 143 -0.39 12.40 -17.54
CA LYS A 143 -1.44 12.66 -16.56
C LYS A 143 -0.96 13.38 -15.29
N ALA A 144 0.32 13.73 -15.20
CA ALA A 144 0.90 14.31 -13.99
C ALA A 144 0.16 15.60 -13.53
N GLU A 145 -0.19 16.47 -14.45
CA GLU A 145 -0.90 17.70 -14.14
C GLU A 145 -2.32 17.43 -13.60
N ALA A 146 -3.06 16.54 -14.26
CA ALA A 146 -4.39 16.13 -13.82
C ALA A 146 -4.36 15.43 -12.45
N VAL A 147 -3.39 14.56 -12.21
CA VAL A 147 -3.18 13.89 -10.91
C VAL A 147 -2.89 14.93 -9.83
N ASN A 148 -1.97 15.85 -10.09
CA ASN A 148 -1.61 16.87 -9.09
C ASN A 148 -2.76 17.82 -8.77
N SER A 149 -3.71 18.04 -9.71
CA SER A 149 -4.86 18.91 -9.48
C SER A 149 -5.91 18.37 -8.51
N VAL A 150 -5.90 17.05 -8.23
CA VAL A 150 -6.88 16.38 -7.35
C VAL A 150 -6.24 15.85 -6.05
N ILE A 151 -4.92 15.99 -5.90
CA ILE A 151 -4.18 15.64 -4.71
C ILE A 151 -4.17 16.80 -3.73
N HIS A 152 -4.52 16.51 -2.48
CA HIS A 152 -4.49 17.45 -1.38
C HIS A 152 -3.35 17.14 -0.41
N PRO A 153 -2.64 18.16 0.11
CA PRO A 153 -1.55 17.94 1.03
C PRO A 153 -2.05 17.55 2.42
N SER A 154 -1.29 16.73 3.13
CA SER A 154 -1.59 16.38 4.53
C SER A 154 -1.55 17.57 5.48
N SER A 155 -0.92 18.69 5.10
CA SER A 155 -0.93 19.95 5.84
C SER A 155 -2.32 20.54 6.03
N ASP A 156 -3.31 20.17 5.22
CA ASP A 156 -4.70 20.61 5.37
C ASP A 156 -5.31 20.18 6.72
N VAL A 157 -4.75 19.13 7.32
CA VAL A 157 -5.15 18.54 8.60
C VAL A 157 -4.01 18.53 9.62
N GLU A 158 -3.00 19.38 9.43
CA GLU A 158 -1.83 19.45 10.32
C GLU A 158 -2.26 19.70 11.76
N GLY A 159 -1.64 18.98 12.70
CA GLY A 159 -1.90 19.09 14.13
C GLY A 159 -3.19 18.43 14.62
N LEU A 160 -4.05 17.90 13.74
CA LEU A 160 -5.23 17.15 14.14
C LEU A 160 -4.85 15.68 14.44
N THR A 161 -5.32 15.17 15.59
CA THR A 161 -5.07 13.81 16.05
C THR A 161 -6.35 13.00 16.27
N ASP A 162 -7.51 13.66 16.29
CA ASP A 162 -8.83 13.03 16.43
C ASP A 162 -9.42 12.71 15.06
N GLY A 163 -9.82 11.45 14.84
CA GLY A 163 -10.29 10.98 13.54
C GLY A 163 -11.55 11.70 13.05
N LYS A 164 -12.45 12.11 13.97
CA LYS A 164 -13.63 12.90 13.62
C LYS A 164 -13.23 14.30 13.19
N ALA A 165 -12.34 14.95 13.92
CA ALA A 165 -11.87 16.29 13.57
C ALA A 165 -11.14 16.30 12.22
N ILE A 166 -10.36 15.25 11.92
CA ILE A 166 -9.66 15.07 10.63
C ILE A 166 -10.68 14.99 9.50
N ILE A 167 -11.65 14.07 9.57
CA ILE A 167 -12.62 13.91 8.48
C ILE A 167 -13.52 15.13 8.34
N ASP A 168 -13.97 15.72 9.45
CA ASP A 168 -14.79 16.93 9.42
C ASP A 168 -14.05 18.08 8.71
N LYS A 169 -12.74 18.23 8.94
CA LYS A 169 -11.91 19.22 8.27
C LYS A 169 -11.76 18.95 6.78
N ILE A 170 -11.55 17.70 6.38
CA ILE A 170 -11.44 17.29 4.98
C ILE A 170 -12.74 17.54 4.21
N ILE A 171 -13.91 17.23 4.81
CA ILE A 171 -15.19 17.37 4.12
C ILE A 171 -15.83 18.77 4.27
N GLU A 172 -15.27 19.65 5.12
CA GLU A 172 -15.78 21.01 5.33
C GLU A 172 -16.03 21.79 4.02
N PRO A 173 -15.09 21.80 3.03
CA PRO A 173 -15.30 22.51 1.76
C PRO A 173 -16.43 21.93 0.90
N TYR A 174 -16.91 20.74 1.20
CA TYR A 174 -17.90 19.99 0.41
C TYR A 174 -19.26 19.93 1.11
N ARG A 175 -19.51 20.76 2.13
CA ARG A 175 -20.83 20.90 2.73
C ARG A 175 -21.87 21.29 1.68
N GLY A 176 -23.04 20.67 1.74
CA GLY A 176 -24.09 20.83 0.72
C GLY A 176 -24.01 19.81 -0.40
N LYS A 177 -22.94 19.00 -0.46
CA LYS A 177 -22.78 17.88 -1.39
C LYS A 177 -22.76 16.55 -0.63
N ILE A 178 -23.03 15.47 -1.34
CA ILE A 178 -22.79 14.12 -0.82
C ILE A 178 -21.28 13.80 -0.99
N VAL A 179 -20.63 13.28 0.06
CA VAL A 179 -19.25 12.81 -0.05
C VAL A 179 -19.24 11.28 0.01
N TYR A 180 -18.72 10.66 -1.05
CA TYR A 180 -18.46 9.22 -1.11
C TYR A 180 -17.00 8.99 -0.73
N LEU A 181 -16.78 8.46 0.46
CA LEU A 181 -15.46 8.11 0.98
C LEU A 181 -15.11 6.68 0.60
N ASP A 182 -13.91 6.51 -0.01
CA ASP A 182 -13.26 5.24 -0.30
C ASP A 182 -11.90 5.19 0.42
N ILE A 183 -11.75 4.27 1.38
CA ILE A 183 -10.48 4.00 2.06
C ILE A 183 -9.86 2.75 1.44
N TRP A 184 -8.67 2.94 0.87
CA TRP A 184 -8.00 1.96 0.05
C TRP A 184 -6.48 1.96 0.26
N GLY A 185 -5.75 1.11 -0.46
CA GLY A 185 -4.29 1.12 -0.50
C GLY A 185 -3.75 0.55 -1.80
N THR A 186 -2.56 0.97 -2.21
CA THR A 186 -1.89 0.47 -3.44
C THR A 186 -1.61 -1.03 -3.37
N TRP A 187 -1.42 -1.56 -2.18
CA TRP A 187 -1.22 -2.98 -1.88
C TRP A 187 -2.53 -3.79 -1.89
N CYS A 188 -3.70 -3.13 -1.87
CA CYS A 188 -5.01 -3.77 -1.74
C CYS A 188 -5.56 -4.19 -3.12
N ALA A 189 -5.41 -5.45 -3.49
CA ALA A 189 -5.91 -5.98 -4.77
C ALA A 189 -7.43 -5.86 -4.96
N PRO A 190 -8.30 -6.13 -3.94
CA PRO A 190 -9.74 -5.86 -4.06
C PRO A 190 -10.06 -4.38 -4.31
N CYS A 191 -9.33 -3.46 -3.65
CA CYS A 191 -9.51 -2.03 -3.85
C CYS A 191 -9.20 -1.63 -5.31
N LYS A 192 -8.06 -2.09 -5.83
CA LYS A 192 -7.66 -1.81 -7.22
C LYS A 192 -8.70 -2.33 -8.24
N ARG A 193 -9.31 -3.50 -7.99
CA ARG A 193 -10.40 -4.01 -8.84
C ARG A 193 -11.66 -3.11 -8.81
N LYS A 194 -11.99 -2.52 -7.67
CA LYS A 194 -13.11 -1.57 -7.56
C LYS A 194 -12.75 -0.24 -8.22
N LEU A 195 -11.56 0.30 -7.96
CA LEU A 195 -11.09 1.56 -8.54
C LEU A 195 -11.02 1.51 -10.08
N SER A 196 -10.65 0.36 -10.67
CA SER A 196 -10.63 0.20 -12.13
C SER A 196 -12.02 0.31 -12.79
N LYS A 197 -13.10 0.15 -12.01
CA LYS A 197 -14.50 0.30 -12.43
C LYS A 197 -15.14 1.58 -11.91
N ALA A 198 -14.40 2.45 -11.22
CA ALA A 198 -14.96 3.66 -10.63
C ALA A 198 -15.65 4.58 -11.66
N HIS A 199 -15.14 4.61 -12.91
CA HIS A 199 -15.73 5.38 -13.99
C HIS A 199 -17.14 4.90 -14.35
N GLU A 200 -17.42 3.59 -14.26
CA GLU A 200 -18.77 3.02 -14.51
C GLU A 200 -19.74 3.49 -13.43
N LEU A 201 -19.35 3.38 -12.15
CA LEU A 201 -20.15 3.86 -11.03
C LEU A 201 -20.43 5.37 -11.12
N LYS A 202 -19.41 6.17 -11.42
CA LYS A 202 -19.53 7.62 -11.56
C LYS A 202 -20.48 8.01 -12.70
N ALA A 203 -20.41 7.31 -13.84
CA ALA A 203 -21.31 7.51 -14.97
C ALA A 203 -22.79 7.25 -14.59
N GLU A 204 -23.04 6.22 -13.80
CA GLU A 204 -24.37 5.88 -13.27
C GLU A 204 -24.90 6.90 -12.24
N LEU A 205 -23.98 7.59 -11.54
CA LEU A 205 -24.30 8.55 -10.48
C LEU A 205 -24.16 10.03 -10.93
N LYS A 206 -24.00 10.30 -12.22
CA LYS A 206 -23.75 11.63 -12.78
C LYS A 206 -24.80 12.69 -12.42
N ASP A 207 -26.04 12.27 -12.10
CA ASP A 207 -27.15 13.15 -11.75
C ASP A 207 -27.17 13.50 -10.24
N TYR A 208 -26.20 13.02 -9.49
CA TYR A 208 -25.99 13.33 -8.07
C TYR A 208 -24.78 14.26 -7.91
N ASP A 209 -24.91 15.27 -7.05
CA ASP A 209 -23.78 16.14 -6.70
C ASP A 209 -22.91 15.45 -5.63
N ILE A 210 -22.03 14.58 -6.12
CA ILE A 210 -21.14 13.74 -5.29
C ILE A 210 -19.70 14.18 -5.43
N VAL A 211 -19.00 14.31 -4.31
CA VAL A 211 -17.54 14.38 -4.21
C VAL A 211 -17.01 12.98 -3.85
N TYR A 212 -16.07 12.48 -4.63
CA TYR A 212 -15.40 11.19 -4.40
C TYR A 212 -14.10 11.44 -3.65
N LEU A 213 -14.12 11.16 -2.35
CA LEU A 213 -12.98 11.29 -1.45
C LEU A 213 -12.26 9.96 -1.32
N TYR A 214 -11.01 9.91 -1.77
CA TYR A 214 -10.14 8.74 -1.72
C TYR A 214 -9.06 8.94 -0.65
N LEU A 215 -9.02 8.06 0.35
CA LEU A 215 -7.98 8.05 1.38
C LEU A 215 -7.09 6.83 1.20
N ALA A 216 -5.83 7.08 0.85
CA ALA A 216 -4.86 6.01 0.65
C ALA A 216 -4.18 5.65 1.98
N ASN A 217 -4.09 4.35 2.30
CA ASN A 217 -3.43 3.82 3.48
C ASN A 217 -2.11 3.16 3.08
N HIS A 218 -1.02 3.43 3.82
CA HIS A 218 0.30 2.82 3.62
C HIS A 218 0.70 2.70 2.15
N SER A 219 0.48 3.76 1.38
CA SER A 219 0.69 3.80 -0.06
C SER A 219 1.89 4.67 -0.38
N PRO A 220 2.98 4.12 -0.97
CA PRO A 220 4.09 4.93 -1.44
C PRO A 220 3.60 6.00 -2.43
N GLU A 221 4.14 7.21 -2.32
CA GLU A 221 3.62 8.38 -3.04
C GLU A 221 3.56 8.15 -4.56
N GLN A 222 4.62 7.57 -5.12
CA GLN A 222 4.68 7.30 -6.55
C GLN A 222 3.62 6.28 -6.98
N SER A 223 3.50 5.15 -6.26
CA SER A 223 2.50 4.11 -6.53
C SER A 223 1.07 4.65 -6.42
N TRP A 224 0.82 5.49 -5.41
CA TRP A 224 -0.45 6.17 -5.20
C TRP A 224 -0.82 7.06 -6.39
N LYS A 225 0.08 7.93 -6.83
CA LYS A 225 -0.11 8.80 -8.01
C LYS A 225 -0.34 7.99 -9.29
N ASN A 226 0.38 6.89 -9.44
CA ASN A 226 0.24 6.01 -10.61
C ASN A 226 -1.13 5.35 -10.69
N VAL A 227 -1.66 4.88 -9.56
CA VAL A 227 -3.02 4.30 -9.50
C VAL A 227 -4.08 5.35 -9.84
N ILE A 228 -3.96 6.57 -9.32
CA ILE A 228 -4.85 7.69 -9.66
C ILE A 228 -4.83 7.94 -11.18
N ALA A 229 -3.62 7.98 -11.76
CA ALA A 229 -3.44 8.19 -13.20
C ALA A 229 -4.00 7.03 -14.02
N GLU A 230 -3.67 5.79 -13.67
CA GLU A 230 -4.06 4.59 -14.41
C GLU A 230 -5.58 4.43 -14.48
N TYR A 231 -6.27 4.63 -13.37
CA TYR A 231 -7.73 4.46 -13.30
C TYR A 231 -8.52 5.74 -13.59
N ASN A 232 -7.86 6.80 -14.07
CA ASN A 232 -8.48 8.09 -14.41
C ASN A 232 -9.32 8.69 -13.27
N LEU A 233 -8.79 8.64 -12.03
CA LEU A 233 -9.46 9.19 -10.86
C LEU A 233 -9.18 10.69 -10.71
N THR A 234 -9.23 11.43 -11.81
CA THR A 234 -8.79 12.83 -11.91
C THR A 234 -9.90 13.80 -12.31
N GLU A 235 -11.18 13.37 -12.23
CA GLU A 235 -12.29 14.29 -12.47
C GLU A 235 -12.33 15.40 -11.38
N PRO A 236 -12.91 16.58 -11.69
CA PRO A 236 -12.92 17.74 -10.78
C PRO A 236 -13.60 17.51 -9.43
N ASN A 237 -14.41 16.46 -9.31
CA ASN A 237 -15.07 16.05 -8.08
C ASN A 237 -14.34 14.88 -7.36
N CYS A 238 -13.14 14.54 -7.78
CA CYS A 238 -12.26 13.62 -7.07
C CYS A 238 -11.34 14.40 -6.14
N VAL A 239 -11.11 13.85 -4.95
CA VAL A 239 -10.27 14.41 -3.89
C VAL A 239 -9.43 13.29 -3.31
N HIS A 240 -8.13 13.46 -3.28
CA HIS A 240 -7.22 12.42 -2.83
C HIS A 240 -6.32 12.89 -1.69
N TYR A 241 -6.26 12.08 -0.63
CA TYR A 241 -5.32 12.25 0.48
C TYR A 241 -4.51 10.96 0.71
N ASN A 242 -3.26 11.17 1.09
CA ASN A 242 -2.35 10.14 1.61
C ASN A 242 -1.80 10.71 2.93
N LEU A 243 -2.51 10.42 4.02
CA LEU A 243 -2.24 11.01 5.33
C LEU A 243 -1.07 10.33 6.04
N PRO A 244 -0.38 11.02 6.98
CA PRO A 244 0.52 10.38 7.93
C PRO A 244 -0.16 9.22 8.66
N ALA A 245 0.63 8.20 9.04
CA ALA A 245 0.11 6.93 9.55
C ALA A 245 -0.75 7.09 10.81
N ASP A 246 -0.41 8.00 11.71
CA ASP A 246 -1.14 8.30 12.95
C ASP A 246 -2.50 8.94 12.65
N GLN A 247 -2.55 9.91 11.74
CA GLN A 247 -3.78 10.56 11.32
C GLN A 247 -4.69 9.59 10.55
N GLN A 248 -4.11 8.80 9.65
CA GLN A 248 -4.82 7.77 8.91
C GLN A 248 -5.44 6.76 9.86
N GLN A 249 -4.69 6.26 10.84
CA GLN A 249 -5.18 5.32 11.85
C GLN A 249 -6.32 5.90 12.69
N ALA A 250 -6.20 7.14 13.15
CA ALA A 250 -7.24 7.82 13.92
C ALA A 250 -8.54 7.95 13.11
N LEU A 251 -8.44 8.33 11.85
CA LEU A 251 -9.58 8.44 10.94
C LEU A 251 -10.22 7.07 10.68
N GLU A 252 -9.43 6.04 10.41
CA GLU A 252 -9.91 4.67 10.19
C GLU A 252 -10.65 4.10 11.41
N GLN A 253 -10.16 4.37 12.62
CA GLN A 253 -10.86 4.02 13.86
C GLN A 253 -12.20 4.74 13.97
N TYR A 254 -12.25 6.04 13.68
CA TYR A 254 -13.48 6.82 13.74
C TYR A 254 -14.55 6.30 12.77
N VAL A 255 -14.18 6.02 11.51
CA VAL A 255 -15.14 5.51 10.52
C VAL A 255 -15.48 4.03 10.70
N GLY A 256 -14.88 3.36 11.69
CA GLY A 256 -15.12 1.95 11.99
C GLY A 256 -14.63 1.03 10.88
N LEU A 257 -13.38 1.22 10.44
CA LEU A 257 -12.75 0.37 9.42
C LEU A 257 -12.56 -1.04 9.97
N THR A 258 -13.00 -2.04 9.19
CA THR A 258 -12.81 -3.48 9.51
C THR A 258 -12.01 -4.23 8.45
N GLY A 259 -11.72 -3.59 7.33
CA GLY A 259 -10.96 -4.15 6.20
C GLY A 259 -10.95 -3.20 5.01
N TYR A 260 -10.26 -3.59 3.94
CA TYR A 260 -10.13 -2.79 2.73
C TYR A 260 -10.74 -3.52 1.51
N PRO A 261 -11.48 -2.77 0.65
CA PRO A 261 -11.86 -1.36 0.78
C PRO A 261 -12.92 -1.13 1.86
N THR A 262 -12.97 0.10 2.40
CA THR A 262 -14.07 0.54 3.27
C THR A 262 -14.72 1.79 2.69
N TYR A 263 -16.04 1.80 2.60
CA TYR A 263 -16.82 2.90 2.06
C TYR A 263 -17.71 3.55 3.12
N ARG A 264 -17.83 4.89 3.06
CA ARG A 264 -18.78 5.68 3.85
C ARG A 264 -19.42 6.74 2.96
N LEU A 265 -20.62 7.14 3.30
CA LEU A 265 -21.22 8.34 2.74
C LEU A 265 -21.33 9.41 3.81
N PHE A 266 -21.12 10.67 3.42
CA PHE A 266 -21.50 11.81 4.23
C PHE A 266 -22.60 12.57 3.49
N ASP A 267 -23.69 12.86 4.20
CA ASP A 267 -24.78 13.65 3.64
C ASP A 267 -24.39 15.14 3.53
N LYS A 268 -25.29 15.96 2.99
CA LYS A 268 -25.07 17.40 2.81
C LYS A 268 -24.77 18.15 4.11
N GLN A 269 -25.19 17.62 5.25
CA GLN A 269 -24.92 18.14 6.57
C GLN A 269 -23.61 17.58 7.16
N GLY A 270 -23.00 16.58 6.53
CA GLY A 270 -21.79 15.90 6.94
C GLY A 270 -22.03 14.80 7.97
N ASN A 271 -23.24 14.28 8.07
CA ASN A 271 -23.49 13.11 8.89
C ASN A 271 -23.02 11.86 8.15
N MET A 272 -22.32 10.98 8.87
CA MET A 272 -21.76 9.75 8.32
C MET A 272 -22.80 8.63 8.24
N HIS A 273 -22.85 7.96 7.10
CA HIS A 273 -23.68 6.79 6.83
C HIS A 273 -22.80 5.61 6.41
N HIS A 274 -23.05 4.44 6.98
CA HIS A 274 -22.32 3.24 6.65
C HIS A 274 -22.72 2.69 5.27
N LEU A 275 -21.71 2.20 4.52
CA LEU A 275 -21.89 1.41 3.32
C LEU A 275 -21.20 0.06 3.50
N ASN A 276 -21.83 -1.01 3.00
CA ASN A 276 -21.14 -2.27 2.79
C ASN A 276 -20.35 -2.19 1.49
N TRP A 277 -19.30 -2.98 1.36
CA TRP A 277 -18.40 -2.94 0.20
C TRP A 277 -19.07 -3.38 -1.13
N THR A 278 -20.30 -3.95 -1.06
CA THR A 278 -21.11 -4.37 -2.21
C THR A 278 -22.34 -3.50 -2.43
N ASP A 279 -22.58 -2.46 -1.61
CA ASP A 279 -23.79 -1.63 -1.74
C ASP A 279 -23.86 -0.92 -3.10
N ASP A 280 -22.70 -0.56 -3.68
CA ASP A 280 -22.58 0.02 -5.01
C ASP A 280 -22.86 -0.95 -6.17
N GLU A 281 -22.88 -2.25 -5.91
CA GLU A 281 -23.21 -3.29 -6.91
C GLU A 281 -24.71 -3.41 -7.13
N ASN A 282 -25.55 -2.99 -6.15
CA ASN A 282 -26.99 -2.89 -6.29
C ASN A 282 -27.39 -1.43 -6.54
N LEU A 283 -27.14 -0.93 -7.73
CA LEU A 283 -27.39 0.46 -8.11
C LEU A 283 -28.79 0.98 -7.77
N PRO A 284 -29.91 0.25 -7.97
CA PRO A 284 -31.23 0.75 -7.61
C PRO A 284 -31.38 1.05 -6.12
N GLU A 285 -30.91 0.18 -5.24
CA GLU A 285 -30.95 0.40 -3.80
C GLU A 285 -29.94 1.47 -3.36
N PHE A 286 -28.78 1.52 -3.99
CA PHE A 286 -27.79 2.55 -3.73
C PHE A 286 -28.33 3.95 -4.10
N LYS A 287 -28.98 4.10 -5.26
CA LYS A 287 -29.63 5.36 -5.68
C LYS A 287 -30.74 5.77 -4.71
N LYS A 288 -31.57 4.82 -4.21
CA LYS A 288 -32.56 5.13 -3.16
C LYS A 288 -31.92 5.70 -1.91
N LYS A 289 -30.79 5.11 -1.47
CA LYS A 289 -30.04 5.62 -0.32
C LYS A 289 -29.52 7.04 -0.56
N LEU A 290 -28.96 7.31 -1.74
CA LEU A 290 -28.53 8.66 -2.12
C LEU A 290 -29.68 9.65 -2.17
N ASP A 291 -30.87 9.24 -2.62
CA ASP A 291 -32.08 10.08 -2.66
C ASP A 291 -32.50 10.57 -1.29
N THR A 292 -32.25 9.80 -0.22
CA THR A 292 -32.52 10.23 1.16
C THR A 292 -31.54 11.28 1.69
N MET A 293 -30.45 11.55 0.94
CA MET A 293 -29.37 12.48 1.33
C MET A 293 -29.37 13.77 0.50
N LYS A 294 -30.36 13.92 -0.43
CA LYS A 294 -30.51 15.09 -1.31
C LYS A 294 -30.90 16.39 -0.62
#